data_37bebbde9f7a0f25cc40628f89b59761
#
_entry.id   37bebbde9f7a0f25cc40628f89b59761
#
_cell.length_a   1.000
_cell.length_b   1.000
_cell.length_c   1.000
_cell.angle_alpha   90.00
_cell.angle_beta   90.00
_cell.angle_gamma   90.00
#
_symmetry.space_group_name_H-M   'P 1'
#
loop_
_entity.id
_entity.type
_entity.pdbx_description
1 polymer ?
#
loop_
_entity_poly.entity_id
_entity_poly.type
_entity_poly.pdbx_seq_one_letter_code
_entity_poly.pdbx_strand_id
1 'polypeptide(L)'
;MQPRLQLIPLGGLGEFGLNMMAIRYGDDMVVVDCGLMFPEPELLGIDVVVPDVSFLVEHRAQLRAILLTHAHEDHIGALPFVIEDLRVPIYGTEFTLALVESKLNEHKLLDTTRLHIVKPREPFQVGSFKVEYIHVTHSIVGACAIAITTPGGVVIHTGDFKIDPTPTDNRPFDLHAFAEYGKRGVLALLSDSTNVDRRGYTPSELAVRDRFDDLFANAGSGRLYICCFTSSIHRIQLAVEMAAEYGRKVCFLGRSMENNTGHAHRLDFLHLPDGILIRPQDLRAFPRDQVTVVISGSQAEPMSALARASVNNHKHAPISEGDTVVLSSRIIPGNEKAIYRMINHLFKRGAQVVYDTDSYPPVHVSGHASQEEMKLLINLVRPRHFIPVHGEFRQLSLHARLARSLRIPNLQAHVAEDGEILEMDQNGMDRVGTAPTGRVFIDSGSMDEVAEDVIVRDRRHLAEDGIVLPILAINKATGRIQNAPEIVTSGFVSPILADGLLARAREVVVESVANAGPEESGDWSLIKERIRRDLRKYLQAQTNKRPLVLPVILEV
;
A
#
# COMPACT_ATOMS: atom_id res chain seq x y z
N MET A 1 0.88 24.03 34.19
CA MET A 1 1.70 22.83 33.90
C MET A 1 2.26 22.97 32.50
N GLN A 2 3.48 22.58 32.27
CA GLN A 2 3.97 22.54 30.89
C GLN A 2 3.16 21.50 30.10
N PRO A 3 2.85 21.75 28.81
CA PRO A 3 2.18 20.75 27.98
C PRO A 3 3.02 19.47 27.91
N ARG A 4 2.37 18.31 27.95
CA ARG A 4 3.03 17.02 27.67
C ARG A 4 2.94 16.72 26.16
N LEU A 5 3.90 15.98 25.65
CA LEU A 5 3.91 15.56 24.26
C LEU A 5 2.90 14.44 24.06
N GLN A 6 2.13 14.51 22.98
CA GLN A 6 1.16 13.46 22.64
C GLN A 6 1.49 12.85 21.28
N LEU A 7 1.40 11.54 21.21
CA LEU A 7 1.43 10.75 19.98
C LEU A 7 0.04 10.15 19.74
N ILE A 8 -0.46 10.29 18.52
CA ILE A 8 -1.80 9.88 18.14
C ILE A 8 -1.68 9.15 16.81
N PRO A 9 -1.51 7.81 16.84
CA PRO A 9 -1.53 7.02 15.60
C PRO A 9 -2.93 7.07 14.99
N LEU A 10 -3.02 7.45 13.73
CA LEU A 10 -4.26 7.52 12.97
C LEU A 10 -4.35 6.41 11.92
N GLY A 11 -3.28 5.63 11.76
CA GLY A 11 -3.16 4.47 10.89
C GLY A 11 -1.74 3.92 10.90
N GLY A 12 -1.58 2.67 10.45
CA GLY A 12 -0.28 2.00 10.31
C GLY A 12 0.17 1.20 11.53
N LEU A 13 -0.64 1.09 12.58
CA LEU A 13 -0.38 0.24 13.73
C LEU A 13 -1.32 -0.97 13.74
N GLY A 14 -0.75 -2.16 13.65
CA GLY A 14 -1.51 -3.41 13.58
C GLY A 14 -1.87 -3.84 12.16
N GLU A 15 -1.48 -3.08 11.16
CA GLU A 15 -1.71 -3.34 9.74
C GLU A 15 -0.53 -2.84 8.89
N PHE A 16 -0.52 -3.17 7.60
CA PHE A 16 0.39 -2.59 6.61
C PHE A 16 -0.36 -1.58 5.76
N GLY A 17 0.21 -0.40 5.61
CA GLY A 17 -0.41 0.73 4.93
C GLY A 17 -1.05 1.72 5.90
N LEU A 18 -1.71 2.75 5.35
CA LEU A 18 -2.37 3.84 6.10
C LEU A 18 -1.45 4.60 7.06
N ASN A 19 -0.12 4.55 6.88
CA ASN A 19 0.82 5.18 7.82
C ASN A 19 0.50 6.66 8.02
N MET A 20 0.08 7.01 9.24
CA MET A 20 -0.26 8.36 9.63
C MET A 20 -0.11 8.54 11.15
N MET A 21 0.86 9.35 11.57
CA MET A 21 1.16 9.60 12.98
C MET A 21 1.03 11.08 13.30
N ALA A 22 0.03 11.48 14.09
CA ALA A 22 -0.05 12.85 14.60
C ALA A 22 0.79 13.01 15.87
N ILE A 23 1.55 14.12 15.93
CA ILE A 23 2.40 14.50 17.07
C ILE A 23 1.96 15.87 17.51
N ARG A 24 1.48 16.00 18.76
CA ARG A 24 0.95 17.23 19.33
C ARG A 24 1.75 17.69 20.53
N TYR A 25 2.03 18.99 20.58
CA TYR A 25 2.62 19.65 21.74
C TYR A 25 1.96 21.03 21.96
N GLY A 26 1.20 21.17 23.05
CA GLY A 26 0.40 22.37 23.28
C GLY A 26 -0.67 22.57 22.20
N ASP A 27 -0.63 23.74 21.57
CA ASP A 27 -1.58 24.12 20.51
C ASP A 27 -1.06 23.83 19.09
N ASP A 28 0.05 23.14 18.96
CA ASP A 28 0.63 22.79 17.67
C ASP A 28 0.63 21.27 17.47
N MET A 29 0.33 20.86 16.24
CA MET A 29 0.32 19.46 15.79
C MET A 29 0.97 19.36 14.41
N VAL A 30 1.75 18.31 14.21
CA VAL A 30 2.26 17.88 12.90
C VAL A 30 1.87 16.43 12.65
N VAL A 31 1.76 16.04 11.38
CA VAL A 31 1.51 14.66 10.98
C VAL A 31 2.74 14.12 10.27
N VAL A 32 3.18 12.93 10.62
CA VAL A 32 4.21 12.18 9.91
C VAL A 32 3.53 11.17 9.02
N ASP A 33 3.78 11.28 7.72
CA ASP A 33 3.21 10.49 6.62
C ASP A 33 1.68 10.63 6.44
N CYS A 34 1.21 10.18 5.28
CA CYS A 34 -0.19 10.20 4.88
C CYS A 34 -0.41 9.10 3.82
N GLY A 35 -0.38 7.87 4.30
CA GLY A 35 -0.34 6.68 3.46
C GLY A 35 -1.71 6.14 3.09
N LEU A 36 -1.77 5.41 1.98
CA LEU A 36 -2.93 4.59 1.61
C LEU A 36 -2.68 3.11 1.91
N MET A 37 -3.74 2.32 1.76
CA MET A 37 -3.71 0.86 1.68
C MET A 37 -4.48 0.41 0.44
N PHE A 38 -4.07 -0.71 -0.15
CA PHE A 38 -4.86 -1.36 -1.21
C PHE A 38 -5.97 -2.21 -0.58
N PRO A 39 -7.19 -2.19 -1.16
CA PRO A 39 -8.32 -2.95 -0.61
C PRO A 39 -8.11 -4.46 -0.75
N GLU A 40 -8.80 -5.21 0.11
CA GLU A 40 -8.92 -6.66 -0.02
C GLU A 40 -9.60 -7.02 -1.38
N PRO A 41 -9.22 -8.13 -2.03
CA PRO A 41 -9.75 -8.52 -3.35
C PRO A 41 -11.28 -8.68 -3.40
N GLU A 42 -11.91 -8.91 -2.25
CA GLU A 42 -13.35 -9.08 -2.07
C GLU A 42 -14.13 -7.77 -2.14
N LEU A 43 -13.43 -6.63 -1.99
CA LEU A 43 -14.03 -5.30 -2.04
C LEU A 43 -14.08 -4.75 -3.47
N LEU A 44 -14.93 -5.35 -4.31
CA LEU A 44 -15.09 -4.96 -5.71
C LEU A 44 -15.52 -3.49 -5.84
N GLY A 45 -14.83 -2.74 -6.71
CA GLY A 45 -15.10 -1.32 -6.97
C GLY A 45 -14.61 -0.37 -5.88
N ILE A 46 -13.78 -0.87 -4.93
CA ILE A 46 -12.94 -0.03 -4.09
C ILE A 46 -11.54 -0.07 -4.70
N ASP A 47 -10.97 1.08 -4.99
CA ASP A 47 -9.65 1.16 -5.60
C ASP A 47 -8.56 1.41 -4.58
N VAL A 48 -8.85 2.23 -3.56
CA VAL A 48 -7.91 2.54 -2.48
C VAL A 48 -8.63 2.68 -1.14
N VAL A 49 -7.88 2.49 -0.07
CA VAL A 49 -8.32 2.75 1.31
C VAL A 49 -7.42 3.84 1.88
N VAL A 50 -8.03 4.86 2.50
CA VAL A 50 -7.30 5.95 3.15
C VAL A 50 -7.67 6.04 4.63
N PRO A 51 -6.81 6.63 5.49
CA PRO A 51 -7.12 6.78 6.90
C PRO A 51 -8.26 7.78 7.11
N ASP A 52 -9.06 7.57 8.15
CA ASP A 52 -10.01 8.57 8.64
C ASP A 52 -9.26 9.77 9.22
N VAL A 53 -9.45 10.94 8.62
CA VAL A 53 -8.80 12.19 9.03
C VAL A 53 -9.72 13.12 9.83
N SER A 54 -10.89 12.65 10.27
CA SER A 54 -11.87 13.45 11.02
C SER A 54 -11.27 14.11 12.26
N PHE A 55 -10.39 13.39 12.99
CA PHE A 55 -9.63 13.96 14.11
C PHE A 55 -8.78 15.16 13.69
N LEU A 56 -8.08 15.09 12.56
CA LEU A 56 -7.24 16.18 12.06
C LEU A 56 -8.08 17.36 11.58
N VAL A 57 -9.22 17.11 10.95
CA VAL A 57 -10.17 18.14 10.51
C VAL A 57 -10.75 18.89 11.70
N GLU A 58 -11.15 18.18 12.76
CA GLU A 58 -11.64 18.77 14.01
C GLU A 58 -10.58 19.66 14.67
N HIS A 59 -9.31 19.24 14.63
CA HIS A 59 -8.18 19.95 15.22
C HIS A 59 -7.37 20.78 14.19
N ARG A 60 -7.95 21.11 13.03
CA ARG A 60 -7.23 21.77 11.92
C ARG A 60 -6.56 23.08 12.31
N ALA A 61 -7.11 23.82 13.27
CA ALA A 61 -6.51 25.07 13.78
C ALA A 61 -5.13 24.84 14.45
N GLN A 62 -4.87 23.65 14.96
CA GLN A 62 -3.62 23.24 15.58
C GLN A 62 -2.66 22.60 14.58
N LEU A 63 -3.15 22.05 13.46
CA LEU A 63 -2.35 21.35 12.48
C LEU A 63 -1.47 22.33 11.70
N ARG A 64 -0.14 22.10 11.70
CA ARG A 64 0.86 22.99 11.09
C ARG A 64 1.41 22.45 9.79
N ALA A 65 1.62 21.15 9.67
CA ALA A 65 2.24 20.54 8.49
C ALA A 65 2.03 19.02 8.44
N ILE A 66 2.22 18.46 7.23
CA ILE A 66 2.50 17.05 7.01
C ILE A 66 3.98 16.91 6.68
N LEU A 67 4.67 15.98 7.34
CA LEU A 67 6.10 15.69 7.20
C LEU A 67 6.25 14.29 6.59
N LEU A 68 6.79 14.19 5.39
CA LEU A 68 6.89 12.92 4.67
C LEU A 68 8.26 12.30 4.84
N THR A 69 8.30 11.03 5.25
CA THR A 69 9.54 10.27 5.41
C THR A 69 10.12 9.83 4.07
N HIS A 70 9.30 9.32 3.18
CA HIS A 70 9.67 8.86 1.84
C HIS A 70 8.43 8.70 0.93
N ALA A 71 8.61 8.28 -0.33
CA ALA A 71 7.58 8.34 -1.36
C ALA A 71 6.92 6.99 -1.70
N HIS A 72 6.86 6.01 -0.80
CA HIS A 72 6.01 4.84 -0.99
C HIS A 72 4.53 5.17 -0.80
N GLU A 73 3.66 4.41 -1.47
CA GLU A 73 2.21 4.65 -1.47
C GLU A 73 1.59 4.61 -0.08
N ASP A 74 2.06 3.72 0.76
CA ASP A 74 1.61 3.57 2.14
C ASP A 74 2.13 4.69 3.08
N HIS A 75 2.87 5.68 2.54
CA HIS A 75 3.33 6.89 3.23
C HIS A 75 2.86 8.20 2.58
N ILE A 76 2.55 8.22 1.27
CA ILE A 76 2.11 9.44 0.58
C ILE A 76 0.78 9.28 -0.18
N GLY A 77 0.30 8.05 -0.33
CA GLY A 77 -0.75 7.76 -1.30
C GLY A 77 -2.13 8.32 -0.94
N ALA A 78 -2.40 8.62 0.33
CA ALA A 78 -3.67 9.22 0.75
C ALA A 78 -3.73 10.74 0.53
N LEU A 79 -2.60 11.41 0.28
CA LEU A 79 -2.55 12.88 0.12
C LEU A 79 -3.60 13.45 -0.84
N PRO A 80 -3.81 12.90 -2.06
CA PRO A 80 -4.81 13.46 -2.98
C PRO A 80 -6.24 13.44 -2.47
N PHE A 81 -6.55 12.57 -1.51
CA PHE A 81 -7.90 12.36 -1.00
C PHE A 81 -8.20 13.19 0.27
N VAL A 82 -7.16 13.65 0.98
CA VAL A 82 -7.34 14.30 2.29
C VAL A 82 -6.81 15.73 2.35
N ILE A 83 -5.95 16.15 1.39
CA ILE A 83 -5.23 17.44 1.51
C ILE A 83 -6.17 18.65 1.42
N GLU A 84 -7.27 18.56 0.67
CA GLU A 84 -8.25 19.64 0.58
C GLU A 84 -8.95 19.91 1.93
N ASP A 85 -9.15 18.88 2.73
CA ASP A 85 -9.73 19.00 4.07
C ASP A 85 -8.71 19.55 5.08
N LEU A 86 -7.46 19.10 4.99
CA LEU A 86 -6.41 19.47 5.93
C LEU A 86 -5.81 20.86 5.64
N ARG A 87 -5.59 21.23 4.38
CA ARG A 87 -5.09 22.53 3.89
C ARG A 87 -3.83 23.02 4.57
N VAL A 88 -2.86 22.15 4.73
CA VAL A 88 -1.57 22.45 5.36
C VAL A 88 -0.41 22.24 4.41
N PRO A 89 0.75 22.87 4.64
CA PRO A 89 1.95 22.63 3.85
C PRO A 89 2.48 21.21 4.07
N ILE A 90 3.11 20.67 3.02
CA ILE A 90 3.75 19.37 3.00
C ILE A 90 5.25 19.55 2.88
N TYR A 91 6.01 18.88 3.74
CA TYR A 91 7.46 18.89 3.76
C TYR A 91 8.00 17.50 3.39
N GLY A 92 9.01 17.44 2.56
CA GLY A 92 9.66 16.19 2.16
C GLY A 92 10.95 16.42 1.40
N THR A 93 11.72 15.36 1.19
CA THR A 93 12.91 15.42 0.35
C THR A 93 12.54 15.66 -1.12
N GLU A 94 13.49 16.10 -1.92
CA GLU A 94 13.27 16.51 -3.31
C GLU A 94 12.61 15.41 -4.15
N PHE A 95 13.10 14.16 -4.05
CA PHE A 95 12.51 13.05 -4.79
C PHE A 95 11.11 12.68 -4.27
N THR A 96 10.92 12.69 -2.94
CA THR A 96 9.59 12.45 -2.34
C THR A 96 8.58 13.45 -2.85
N LEU A 97 8.92 14.74 -2.84
CA LEU A 97 8.01 15.78 -3.32
C LEU A 97 7.79 15.75 -4.84
N ALA A 98 8.77 15.32 -5.64
CA ALA A 98 8.56 15.17 -7.08
C ALA A 98 7.50 14.11 -7.40
N LEU A 99 7.42 13.01 -6.63
CA LEU A 99 6.35 12.01 -6.77
C LEU A 99 5.01 12.52 -6.24
N VAL A 100 5.00 13.25 -5.11
CA VAL A 100 3.80 13.93 -4.58
C VAL A 100 3.27 14.95 -5.59
N GLU A 101 4.14 15.77 -6.19
CA GLU A 101 3.78 16.74 -7.23
C GLU A 101 3.05 16.06 -8.40
N SER A 102 3.57 14.94 -8.90
CA SER A 102 2.92 14.17 -9.97
C SER A 102 1.52 13.70 -9.55
N LYS A 103 1.38 13.16 -8.34
CA LYS A 103 0.08 12.71 -7.81
C LYS A 103 -0.92 13.84 -7.67
N LEU A 104 -0.52 14.93 -7.05
CA LEU A 104 -1.39 16.10 -6.87
C LEU A 104 -1.78 16.72 -8.21
N ASN A 105 -0.89 16.72 -9.20
CA ASN A 105 -1.18 17.20 -10.53
C ASN A 105 -2.22 16.32 -11.26
N GLU A 106 -2.14 14.99 -11.12
CA GLU A 106 -3.14 14.05 -11.66
C GLU A 106 -4.54 14.33 -11.11
N HIS A 107 -4.62 14.75 -9.84
CA HIS A 107 -5.86 15.10 -9.14
C HIS A 107 -6.20 16.61 -9.20
N LYS A 108 -5.42 17.44 -9.91
CA LYS A 108 -5.59 18.90 -10.05
C LYS A 108 -5.53 19.68 -8.72
N LEU A 109 -4.76 19.17 -7.78
CA LEU A 109 -4.61 19.73 -6.42
C LEU A 109 -3.27 20.47 -6.21
N LEU A 110 -2.37 20.43 -7.20
CA LEU A 110 -1.03 21.00 -7.07
C LEU A 110 -1.05 22.51 -6.81
N ASP A 111 -1.89 23.24 -7.54
CA ASP A 111 -1.97 24.72 -7.43
C ASP A 111 -2.46 25.20 -6.06
N THR A 112 -3.17 24.35 -5.32
CA THR A 112 -3.74 24.67 -4.00
C THR A 112 -2.89 24.16 -2.85
N THR A 113 -1.86 23.34 -3.14
CA THR A 113 -1.02 22.68 -2.13
C THR A 113 0.36 23.29 -2.07
N ARG A 114 0.85 23.59 -0.86
CA ARG A 114 2.21 24.12 -0.67
C ARG A 114 3.18 23.01 -0.37
N LEU A 115 4.17 22.84 -1.23
CA LEU A 115 5.24 21.86 -1.08
C LEU A 115 6.55 22.56 -0.67
N HIS A 116 7.23 22.02 0.35
CA HIS A 116 8.49 22.53 0.89
C HIS A 116 9.57 21.47 0.85
N ILE A 117 10.55 21.64 -0.02
CA ILE A 117 11.71 20.75 -0.10
C ILE A 117 12.60 20.96 1.13
N VAL A 118 12.94 19.85 1.78
CA VAL A 118 13.85 19.81 2.92
C VAL A 118 15.12 19.04 2.58
N LYS A 119 16.22 19.40 3.24
CA LYS A 119 17.48 18.68 3.12
C LYS A 119 17.83 18.00 4.43
N PRO A 120 18.35 16.77 4.40
CA PRO A 120 18.86 16.11 5.60
C PRO A 120 19.91 16.97 6.31
N ARG A 121 19.86 16.98 7.64
CA ARG A 121 20.76 17.74 8.54
C ARG A 121 20.59 19.26 8.50
N GLU A 122 19.60 19.78 7.81
CA GLU A 122 19.23 21.19 7.83
C GLU A 122 17.94 21.37 8.65
N PRO A 123 18.01 21.72 9.96
CA PRO A 123 16.82 21.82 10.78
C PRO A 123 16.03 23.11 10.47
N PHE A 124 14.70 23.01 10.55
CA PHE A 124 13.78 24.12 10.34
C PHE A 124 12.67 24.15 11.39
N GLN A 125 11.90 25.23 11.44
CA GLN A 125 10.85 25.43 12.43
C GLN A 125 9.46 25.31 11.81
N VAL A 126 8.58 24.53 12.48
CA VAL A 126 7.17 24.40 12.16
C VAL A 126 6.36 24.55 13.45
N GLY A 127 5.71 25.70 13.66
CA GLY A 127 5.08 26.00 14.95
C GLY A 127 6.08 25.89 16.10
N SER A 128 5.75 25.16 17.13
CA SER A 128 6.61 24.87 18.28
C SER A 128 7.64 23.76 18.04
N PHE A 129 7.61 23.11 16.88
CA PHE A 129 8.47 21.98 16.53
C PHE A 129 9.72 22.45 15.78
N LYS A 130 10.91 22.05 16.24
CA LYS A 130 12.13 22.08 15.45
C LYS A 130 12.32 20.72 14.81
N VAL A 131 12.25 20.67 13.48
CA VAL A 131 12.26 19.44 12.67
C VAL A 131 13.61 19.31 11.98
N GLU A 132 14.20 18.12 12.02
CA GLU A 132 15.41 17.75 11.28
C GLU A 132 15.20 16.41 10.59
N TYR A 133 15.47 16.35 9.28
CA TYR A 133 15.48 15.11 8.52
C TYR A 133 16.85 14.44 8.63
N ILE A 134 16.86 13.12 8.81
CA ILE A 134 18.06 12.30 8.95
C ILE A 134 18.05 11.26 7.84
N HIS A 135 19.07 11.24 7.00
CA HIS A 135 19.15 10.29 5.91
C HIS A 135 19.17 8.84 6.42
N VAL A 136 18.28 7.99 5.85
CA VAL A 136 18.26 6.55 6.07
C VAL A 136 18.36 5.83 4.73
N THR A 137 18.90 4.61 4.74
CA THR A 137 18.85 3.76 3.56
C THR A 137 17.58 2.93 3.55
N HIS A 138 16.91 2.87 2.40
CA HIS A 138 15.69 2.11 2.15
C HIS A 138 15.65 1.64 0.70
N SER A 139 14.56 1.01 0.24
CA SER A 139 14.39 0.59 -1.16
C SER A 139 14.07 1.74 -2.12
N ILE A 140 13.88 2.95 -1.63
CA ILE A 140 13.61 4.16 -2.41
C ILE A 140 14.63 5.25 -2.06
N VAL A 141 15.04 6.05 -3.05
CA VAL A 141 15.96 7.17 -2.86
C VAL A 141 15.30 8.32 -2.07
N GLY A 142 16.11 9.04 -1.31
CA GLY A 142 15.65 10.21 -0.54
C GLY A 142 14.88 9.87 0.72
N ALA A 143 14.86 8.62 1.18
CA ALA A 143 14.22 8.22 2.43
C ALA A 143 14.92 8.86 3.64
N CYS A 144 14.13 9.31 4.62
CA CYS A 144 14.62 9.95 5.83
C CYS A 144 13.81 9.54 7.07
N ALA A 145 14.51 9.42 8.18
CA ALA A 145 13.90 9.55 9.49
C ALA A 145 13.67 11.04 9.83
N ILE A 146 12.75 11.30 10.75
CA ILE A 146 12.39 12.65 11.16
C ILE A 146 12.60 12.79 12.67
N ALA A 147 13.50 13.70 13.06
CA ALA A 147 13.70 14.10 14.45
C ALA A 147 12.91 15.39 14.74
N ILE A 148 11.98 15.32 15.69
CA ILE A 148 11.08 16.42 16.08
C ILE A 148 11.43 16.80 17.50
N THR A 149 12.01 17.99 17.66
CA THR A 149 12.39 18.55 18.97
C THR A 149 11.32 19.51 19.46
N THR A 150 10.87 19.30 20.68
CA THR A 150 9.92 20.15 21.42
C THR A 150 10.49 20.51 22.79
N PRO A 151 9.92 21.48 23.49
CA PRO A 151 10.28 21.72 24.91
C PRO A 151 10.00 20.50 25.81
N GLY A 152 9.11 19.60 25.42
CA GLY A 152 8.80 18.34 26.13
C GLY A 152 9.82 17.22 25.89
N GLY A 153 10.64 17.32 24.86
CA GLY A 153 11.64 16.32 24.50
C GLY A 153 11.75 16.09 22.99
N VAL A 154 12.62 15.16 22.61
CA VAL A 154 12.87 14.79 21.22
C VAL A 154 12.12 13.50 20.88
N VAL A 155 11.37 13.52 19.79
CA VAL A 155 10.77 12.32 19.16
C VAL A 155 11.51 12.04 17.86
N ILE A 156 11.87 10.79 17.62
CA ILE A 156 12.41 10.33 16.35
C ILE A 156 11.44 9.32 15.75
N HIS A 157 10.99 9.58 14.53
CA HIS A 157 10.27 8.61 13.68
C HIS A 157 11.22 8.12 12.61
N THR A 158 11.49 6.81 12.57
CA THR A 158 12.50 6.27 11.65
C THR A 158 12.08 6.36 10.18
N GLY A 159 10.77 6.46 9.89
CA GLY A 159 10.26 6.02 8.62
C GLY A 159 10.65 4.55 8.40
N ASP A 160 10.64 4.12 7.16
CA ASP A 160 11.12 2.80 6.76
C ASP A 160 12.63 2.83 6.54
N PHE A 161 13.33 1.84 7.06
CA PHE A 161 14.78 1.83 6.99
C PHE A 161 15.39 0.43 6.97
N LYS A 162 16.59 0.35 6.42
CA LYS A 162 17.61 -0.66 6.71
C LYS A 162 18.93 0.05 6.98
N ILE A 163 19.93 -0.64 7.51
CA ILE A 163 21.28 -0.09 7.64
C ILE A 163 22.17 -0.74 6.58
N ASP A 164 22.19 -0.16 5.38
CA ASP A 164 23.03 -0.64 4.30
C ASP A 164 24.43 -0.03 4.39
N PRO A 165 25.48 -0.84 4.65
CA PRO A 165 26.85 -0.33 4.76
C PRO A 165 27.49 -0.03 3.40
N THR A 166 26.92 -0.54 2.32
CA THR A 166 27.44 -0.39 0.94
C THR A 166 26.31 -0.02 -0.03
N PRO A 167 25.62 1.12 0.20
CA PRO A 167 24.54 1.53 -0.66
C PRO A 167 25.05 1.89 -2.06
N THR A 168 24.27 1.59 -3.07
CA THR A 168 24.67 1.74 -4.49
C THR A 168 24.82 3.20 -4.93
N ASP A 169 24.23 4.13 -4.22
CA ASP A 169 24.34 5.59 -4.45
C ASP A 169 25.44 6.27 -3.64
N ASN A 170 26.24 5.48 -2.88
CA ASN A 170 27.29 5.96 -1.97
C ASN A 170 26.78 6.92 -0.87
N ARG A 171 25.49 6.88 -0.52
CA ARG A 171 24.90 7.65 0.57
C ARG A 171 24.57 6.71 1.74
N PRO A 172 25.50 6.50 2.69
CA PRO A 172 25.26 5.57 3.79
C PRO A 172 24.22 6.10 4.77
N PHE A 173 23.63 5.19 5.53
CA PHE A 173 22.75 5.51 6.64
C PHE A 173 23.49 6.42 7.65
N ASP A 174 22.85 7.54 8.05
CA ASP A 174 23.50 8.54 8.95
C ASP A 174 23.47 8.09 10.42
N LEU A 175 24.25 7.07 10.75
CA LEU A 175 24.42 6.58 12.13
C LEU A 175 24.91 7.67 13.10
N HIS A 176 25.67 8.64 12.60
CA HIS A 176 26.22 9.72 13.42
C HIS A 176 25.09 10.62 13.97
N ALA A 177 24.10 10.95 13.14
CA ALA A 177 22.95 11.73 13.60
C ALA A 177 22.21 11.04 14.74
N PHE A 178 21.91 9.75 14.58
CA PHE A 178 21.24 8.98 15.62
C PHE A 178 22.05 8.90 16.92
N ALA A 179 23.36 8.72 16.83
CA ALA A 179 24.25 8.71 17.99
C ALA A 179 24.31 10.09 18.68
N GLU A 180 24.32 11.19 17.92
CA GLU A 180 24.27 12.57 18.45
C GLU A 180 22.95 12.82 19.20
N TYR A 181 21.80 12.40 18.64
CA TYR A 181 20.52 12.50 19.32
C TYR A 181 20.48 11.62 20.57
N GLY A 182 20.99 10.39 20.49
CA GLY A 182 21.10 9.50 21.66
C GLY A 182 21.93 10.09 22.79
N LYS A 183 23.00 10.81 22.47
CA LYS A 183 23.83 11.54 23.46
C LYS A 183 23.09 12.74 24.08
N ARG A 184 22.25 13.43 23.31
CA ARG A 184 21.43 14.57 23.79
C ARG A 184 20.26 14.12 24.63
N GLY A 185 19.79 12.89 24.44
CA GLY A 185 18.60 12.31 25.07
C GLY A 185 17.38 12.37 24.15
N VAL A 186 16.77 11.20 23.93
CA VAL A 186 15.57 11.02 23.10
C VAL A 186 14.42 10.59 23.98
N LEU A 187 13.31 11.32 23.92
CA LEU A 187 12.10 11.00 24.68
C LEU A 187 11.41 9.77 24.08
N ALA A 188 11.19 9.76 22.77
CA ALA A 188 10.53 8.64 22.09
C ALA A 188 11.22 8.28 20.78
N LEU A 189 11.33 6.98 20.49
CA LEU A 189 11.72 6.42 19.21
C LEU A 189 10.56 5.57 18.66
N LEU A 190 10.01 6.01 17.52
CA LEU A 190 9.03 5.29 16.73
C LEU A 190 9.80 4.56 15.64
N SER A 191 9.75 3.21 15.59
CA SER A 191 10.65 2.43 14.73
C SER A 191 9.91 1.37 13.92
N ASP A 192 10.25 1.30 12.63
CA ASP A 192 9.77 0.30 11.65
C ASP A 192 9.93 -1.13 12.18
N SER A 193 8.86 -1.92 12.09
CA SER A 193 8.77 -3.28 12.62
C SER A 193 8.68 -4.37 11.54
N THR A 194 8.69 -4.00 10.27
CA THR A 194 8.34 -4.88 9.14
C THR A 194 9.06 -6.22 9.13
N ASN A 195 10.37 -6.23 9.36
CA ASN A 195 11.18 -7.46 9.34
C ASN A 195 11.66 -7.91 10.73
N VAL A 196 10.98 -7.55 11.80
CA VAL A 196 11.38 -7.92 13.17
C VAL A 196 11.47 -9.44 13.41
N ASP A 197 10.78 -10.24 12.64
CA ASP A 197 10.86 -11.72 12.68
C ASP A 197 12.09 -12.28 11.95
N ARG A 198 12.84 -11.46 11.18
CA ARG A 198 14.07 -11.85 10.49
C ARG A 198 15.29 -11.65 11.38
N ARG A 199 16.04 -12.73 11.60
CA ARG A 199 17.31 -12.69 12.34
C ARG A 199 18.44 -12.15 11.44
N GLY A 200 19.48 -11.60 12.08
CA GLY A 200 20.67 -11.10 11.40
C GLY A 200 20.47 -9.72 10.81
N TYR A 201 21.15 -9.47 9.72
CA TYR A 201 21.14 -8.21 8.97
C TYR A 201 20.43 -8.38 7.63
N THR A 202 19.81 -7.32 7.16
CA THR A 202 19.31 -7.26 5.79
C THR A 202 20.47 -7.09 4.82
N PRO A 203 20.58 -7.90 3.75
CA PRO A 203 21.65 -7.76 2.77
C PRO A 203 21.65 -6.39 2.09
N SER A 204 22.86 -5.95 1.67
CA SER A 204 23.01 -4.73 0.87
C SER A 204 22.38 -4.88 -0.52
N GLU A 205 21.94 -3.76 -1.12
CA GLU A 205 21.56 -3.70 -2.53
C GLU A 205 22.69 -4.18 -3.47
N LEU A 206 23.92 -4.01 -3.05
CA LEU A 206 25.09 -4.48 -3.83
C LEU A 206 25.09 -6.00 -4.04
N ALA A 207 24.49 -6.79 -3.14
CA ALA A 207 24.37 -8.24 -3.33
C ALA A 207 23.52 -8.62 -4.55
N VAL A 208 22.63 -7.74 -4.99
CA VAL A 208 21.82 -7.94 -6.21
C VAL A 208 22.64 -7.72 -7.46
N ARG A 209 23.72 -6.88 -7.41
CA ARG A 209 24.61 -6.65 -8.53
C ARG A 209 25.25 -7.95 -9.00
N ASP A 210 25.76 -8.75 -8.06
CA ASP A 210 26.42 -10.04 -8.39
C ASP A 210 25.44 -10.98 -9.11
N ARG A 211 24.17 -10.97 -8.68
CA ARG A 211 23.13 -11.78 -9.34
C ARG A 211 22.78 -11.24 -10.73
N PHE A 212 22.72 -9.93 -10.87
CA PHE A 212 22.46 -9.32 -12.19
C PHE A 212 23.62 -9.59 -13.14
N ASP A 213 24.87 -9.53 -12.69
CA ASP A 213 26.03 -9.88 -13.49
C ASP A 213 25.92 -11.30 -14.06
N ASP A 214 25.63 -12.30 -13.20
CA ASP A 214 25.37 -13.68 -13.63
C ASP A 214 24.23 -13.77 -14.67
N LEU A 215 23.14 -13.04 -14.46
CA LEU A 215 21.97 -13.07 -15.35
C LEU A 215 22.27 -12.42 -16.70
N PHE A 216 23.01 -11.31 -16.73
CA PHE A 216 23.41 -10.65 -17.96
C PHE A 216 24.41 -11.49 -18.75
N ALA A 217 25.39 -12.11 -18.08
CA ALA A 217 26.35 -13.00 -18.71
C ALA A 217 25.69 -14.22 -19.38
N ASN A 218 24.59 -14.71 -18.79
CA ASN A 218 23.89 -15.93 -19.25
C ASN A 218 22.54 -15.65 -19.95
N ALA A 219 22.24 -14.41 -20.32
CA ALA A 219 20.94 -14.02 -20.89
C ALA A 219 20.63 -14.62 -22.28
N GLY A 220 21.56 -15.33 -22.91
CA GLY A 220 21.35 -15.97 -24.20
C GLY A 220 21.04 -14.99 -25.33
N SER A 221 20.31 -15.46 -26.36
CA SER A 221 19.95 -14.65 -27.55
C SER A 221 18.64 -13.86 -27.39
N GLY A 222 17.98 -13.95 -26.24
CA GLY A 222 16.72 -13.27 -25.96
C GLY A 222 16.88 -11.89 -25.33
N ARG A 223 15.76 -11.20 -25.16
CA ARG A 223 15.69 -10.00 -24.34
C ARG A 223 15.77 -10.36 -22.86
N LEU A 224 16.36 -9.46 -22.09
CA LEU A 224 16.34 -9.53 -20.64
C LEU A 224 15.29 -8.54 -20.12
N TYR A 225 14.28 -9.04 -19.40
CA TYR A 225 13.25 -8.25 -18.73
C TYR A 225 13.55 -8.22 -17.24
N ILE A 226 13.69 -7.03 -16.67
CA ILE A 226 13.87 -6.83 -15.23
C ILE A 226 12.62 -6.14 -14.70
N CYS A 227 11.84 -6.86 -13.92
CA CYS A 227 10.64 -6.35 -13.28
C CYS A 227 10.92 -6.04 -11.81
N CYS A 228 10.75 -4.78 -11.42
CA CYS A 228 10.94 -4.31 -10.05
C CYS A 228 9.90 -3.25 -9.70
N PHE A 229 9.86 -2.85 -8.44
CA PHE A 229 9.09 -1.68 -8.02
C PHE A 229 9.61 -0.43 -8.75
N THR A 230 8.70 0.38 -9.26
CA THR A 230 9.05 1.57 -10.05
C THR A 230 9.67 2.69 -9.20
N SER A 231 9.52 2.61 -7.89
CA SER A 231 10.17 3.47 -6.89
C SER A 231 11.60 3.04 -6.55
N SER A 232 12.00 1.80 -6.89
CA SER A 232 13.32 1.25 -6.54
C SER A 232 14.40 1.74 -7.50
N ILE A 233 14.74 3.03 -7.42
CA ILE A 233 15.70 3.68 -8.32
C ILE A 233 17.09 3.04 -8.22
N HIS A 234 17.52 2.61 -7.02
CA HIS A 234 18.76 1.87 -6.84
C HIS A 234 18.81 0.59 -7.68
N ARG A 235 17.71 -0.19 -7.72
CA ARG A 235 17.60 -1.40 -8.51
C ARG A 235 17.58 -1.12 -10.01
N ILE A 236 16.90 -0.03 -10.41
CA ILE A 236 16.87 0.43 -11.80
C ILE A 236 18.25 0.89 -12.23
N GLN A 237 18.98 1.61 -11.36
CA GLN A 237 20.37 2.01 -11.63
C GLN A 237 21.28 0.79 -11.88
N LEU A 238 21.21 -0.22 -11.01
CA LEU A 238 21.96 -1.48 -11.22
C LEU A 238 21.63 -2.14 -12.57
N ALA A 239 20.34 -2.18 -12.93
CA ALA A 239 19.94 -2.74 -14.23
C ALA A 239 20.49 -1.95 -15.43
N VAL A 240 20.55 -0.63 -15.32
CA VAL A 240 21.10 0.27 -16.34
C VAL A 240 22.62 0.08 -16.45
N GLU A 241 23.33 0.02 -15.32
CA GLU A 241 24.79 -0.20 -15.29
C GLU A 241 25.17 -1.53 -15.91
N MET A 242 24.48 -2.62 -15.51
CA MET A 242 24.72 -3.94 -16.09
C MET A 242 24.40 -3.94 -17.59
N ALA A 243 23.33 -3.30 -18.01
CA ALA A 243 23.01 -3.19 -19.45
C ALA A 243 24.13 -2.47 -20.21
N ALA A 244 24.70 -1.40 -19.66
CA ALA A 244 25.83 -0.69 -20.25
C ALA A 244 27.10 -1.56 -20.33
N GLU A 245 27.45 -2.25 -19.25
CA GLU A 245 28.61 -3.15 -19.17
C GLU A 245 28.52 -4.29 -20.20
N TYR A 246 27.31 -4.82 -20.43
CA TYR A 246 27.07 -5.89 -21.40
C TYR A 246 26.67 -5.40 -22.79
N GLY A 247 26.79 -4.09 -23.08
CA GLY A 247 26.54 -3.51 -24.41
C GLY A 247 25.06 -3.55 -24.84
N ARG A 248 24.14 -3.64 -23.89
CA ARG A 248 22.69 -3.68 -24.16
C ARG A 248 22.06 -2.29 -24.07
N LYS A 249 21.06 -2.04 -24.89
CA LYS A 249 20.19 -0.87 -24.78
C LYS A 249 19.15 -1.09 -23.70
N VAL A 250 18.67 -0.02 -23.09
CA VAL A 250 17.65 -0.05 -22.04
C VAL A 250 16.34 0.55 -22.54
N CYS A 251 15.24 -0.11 -22.25
CA CYS A 251 13.89 0.41 -22.48
C CYS A 251 13.10 0.38 -21.18
N PHE A 252 12.58 1.52 -20.73
CA PHE A 252 11.64 1.59 -19.63
C PHE A 252 10.22 1.33 -20.12
N LEU A 253 9.45 0.48 -19.42
CA LEU A 253 8.09 0.10 -19.79
C LEU A 253 7.11 0.17 -18.63
N GLY A 254 6.07 0.96 -18.82
CA GLY A 254 4.99 1.22 -17.88
C GLY A 254 4.96 2.67 -17.47
N ARG A 255 3.75 3.26 -17.36
CA ARG A 255 3.57 4.68 -17.08
C ARG A 255 4.32 5.13 -15.82
N SER A 256 4.12 4.43 -14.70
CA SER A 256 4.83 4.74 -13.45
C SER A 256 6.34 4.52 -13.55
N MET A 257 6.80 3.52 -14.32
CA MET A 257 8.23 3.29 -14.55
C MET A 257 8.84 4.49 -15.31
N GLU A 258 8.23 4.93 -16.38
CA GLU A 258 8.69 6.08 -17.19
C GLU A 258 8.65 7.39 -16.38
N ASN A 259 7.60 7.63 -15.61
CA ASN A 259 7.47 8.82 -14.77
C ASN A 259 8.54 8.86 -13.66
N ASN A 260 8.67 7.78 -12.89
CA ASN A 260 9.58 7.75 -11.75
C ASN A 260 11.05 7.81 -12.19
N THR A 261 11.41 7.10 -13.28
CA THR A 261 12.76 7.18 -13.86
C THR A 261 13.06 8.55 -14.44
N GLY A 262 12.05 9.21 -15.04
CA GLY A 262 12.15 10.58 -15.53
C GLY A 262 12.42 11.59 -14.41
N HIS A 263 11.70 11.47 -13.28
CA HIS A 263 11.96 12.29 -12.09
C HIS A 263 13.35 12.01 -11.51
N ALA A 264 13.70 10.74 -11.34
CA ALA A 264 14.99 10.34 -10.80
C ALA A 264 16.16 10.83 -11.65
N HIS A 265 16.06 10.76 -12.99
CA HIS A 265 17.09 11.26 -13.90
C HIS A 265 17.21 12.79 -13.83
N ARG A 266 16.09 13.52 -13.82
CA ARG A 266 16.09 14.98 -13.71
C ARG A 266 16.70 15.49 -12.40
N LEU A 267 16.56 14.72 -11.31
CA LEU A 267 17.04 15.06 -9.97
C LEU A 267 18.40 14.41 -9.65
N ASP A 268 19.09 13.85 -10.64
CA ASP A 268 20.41 13.23 -10.50
C ASP A 268 20.48 12.01 -9.57
N PHE A 269 19.35 11.32 -9.38
CA PHE A 269 19.27 10.04 -8.67
C PHE A 269 19.40 8.82 -9.60
N LEU A 270 19.25 9.02 -10.92
CA LEU A 270 19.42 7.98 -11.93
C LEU A 270 20.35 8.48 -13.02
N HIS A 271 21.50 7.84 -13.16
CA HIS A 271 22.49 8.16 -14.18
C HIS A 271 22.29 7.28 -15.40
N LEU A 272 22.09 7.90 -16.56
CA LEU A 272 21.85 7.22 -17.82
C LEU A 272 23.00 7.52 -18.79
N PRO A 273 23.82 6.53 -19.18
CA PRO A 273 24.85 6.71 -20.19
C PRO A 273 24.25 7.19 -21.53
N ASP A 274 24.98 8.02 -22.24
CA ASP A 274 24.55 8.57 -23.51
C ASP A 274 24.15 7.48 -24.51
N GLY A 275 22.97 7.64 -25.09
CA GLY A 275 22.42 6.74 -26.10
C GLY A 275 22.07 5.34 -25.60
N ILE A 276 22.03 5.09 -24.28
CA ILE A 276 21.63 3.78 -23.73
C ILE A 276 20.12 3.56 -23.86
N LEU A 277 19.32 4.61 -23.72
CA LEU A 277 17.85 4.52 -23.77
C LEU A 277 17.33 4.39 -25.19
N ILE A 278 16.36 3.48 -25.37
CA ILE A 278 15.54 3.35 -26.56
C ILE A 278 14.05 3.45 -26.18
N ARG A 279 13.25 3.98 -27.10
CA ARG A 279 11.80 4.11 -26.87
C ARG A 279 11.10 2.78 -27.08
N PRO A 280 9.94 2.54 -26.43
CA PRO A 280 9.18 1.29 -26.56
C PRO A 280 8.86 0.90 -28.02
N GLN A 281 8.56 1.87 -28.89
CA GLN A 281 8.28 1.61 -30.31
C GLN A 281 9.51 1.14 -31.09
N ASP A 282 10.70 1.47 -30.64
CA ASP A 282 11.96 1.15 -31.32
C ASP A 282 12.52 -0.23 -30.91
N LEU A 283 11.91 -0.92 -29.92
CA LEU A 283 12.34 -2.24 -29.42
C LEU A 283 12.54 -3.30 -30.52
N ARG A 284 11.78 -3.22 -31.62
CA ARG A 284 11.87 -4.19 -32.73
C ARG A 284 13.01 -3.90 -33.69
N ALA A 285 13.59 -2.69 -33.64
CA ALA A 285 14.70 -2.29 -34.49
C ALA A 285 16.07 -2.81 -33.99
N PHE A 286 16.14 -3.27 -32.75
CA PHE A 286 17.36 -3.78 -32.13
C PHE A 286 17.34 -5.32 -32.01
N PRO A 287 18.50 -5.99 -32.17
CA PRO A 287 18.63 -7.40 -31.87
C PRO A 287 18.17 -7.72 -30.43
N ARG A 288 17.52 -8.87 -30.25
CA ARG A 288 16.91 -9.20 -28.94
C ARG A 288 17.93 -9.31 -27.83
N ASP A 289 19.08 -9.87 -28.10
CA ASP A 289 20.22 -10.03 -27.19
C ASP A 289 20.92 -8.71 -26.82
N GLN A 290 20.60 -7.63 -27.54
CA GLN A 290 21.13 -6.29 -27.24
C GLN A 290 20.12 -5.40 -26.50
N VAL A 291 19.05 -5.96 -25.96
CA VAL A 291 18.02 -5.16 -25.27
C VAL A 291 17.73 -5.70 -23.88
N THR A 292 17.76 -4.78 -22.93
CA THR A 292 17.23 -4.97 -21.57
C THR A 292 15.98 -4.10 -21.40
N VAL A 293 14.90 -4.70 -20.91
CA VAL A 293 13.63 -4.01 -20.66
C VAL A 293 13.39 -3.94 -19.16
N VAL A 294 13.41 -2.75 -18.59
CA VAL A 294 13.02 -2.53 -17.19
C VAL A 294 11.53 -2.23 -17.17
N ILE A 295 10.76 -3.08 -16.51
CA ILE A 295 9.30 -3.13 -16.67
C ILE A 295 8.56 -3.08 -15.33
N SER A 296 7.43 -2.38 -15.29
CA SER A 296 6.52 -2.36 -14.13
C SER A 296 5.60 -3.58 -14.07
N GLY A 297 4.97 -3.82 -12.91
CA GLY A 297 3.98 -4.89 -12.74
C GLY A 297 4.49 -6.08 -11.95
N SER A 298 5.38 -5.83 -10.99
CA SER A 298 5.97 -6.86 -10.15
C SER A 298 4.96 -7.55 -9.22
N GLN A 299 3.81 -6.92 -8.96
CA GLN A 299 2.73 -7.46 -8.15
C GLN A 299 1.57 -8.03 -9.00
N ALA A 300 1.78 -8.14 -10.31
CA ALA A 300 0.81 -8.67 -11.27
C ALA A 300 -0.52 -7.90 -11.32
N GLU A 301 -0.49 -6.60 -11.09
CA GLU A 301 -1.65 -5.73 -11.23
C GLU A 301 -2.24 -5.88 -12.65
N PRO A 302 -3.57 -6.00 -12.82
CA PRO A 302 -4.18 -6.47 -14.07
C PRO A 302 -3.81 -5.68 -15.34
N MET A 303 -3.59 -4.37 -15.22
CA MET A 303 -3.25 -3.48 -16.34
C MET A 303 -1.76 -3.14 -16.42
N SER A 304 -0.95 -3.71 -15.55
CA SER A 304 0.50 -3.46 -15.53
C SER A 304 1.21 -3.96 -16.79
N ALA A 305 2.38 -3.40 -17.05
CA ALA A 305 3.10 -3.70 -18.30
C ALA A 305 3.51 -5.18 -18.38
N LEU A 306 4.04 -5.77 -17.30
CA LEU A 306 4.44 -7.19 -17.30
C LEU A 306 3.21 -8.13 -17.34
N ALA A 307 2.14 -7.84 -16.60
CA ALA A 307 0.93 -8.66 -16.64
C ALA A 307 0.36 -8.71 -18.06
N ARG A 308 0.31 -7.59 -18.77
CA ARG A 308 -0.11 -7.53 -20.18
C ARG A 308 0.86 -8.26 -21.12
N ALA A 309 2.18 -8.10 -20.90
CA ALA A 309 3.20 -8.77 -21.70
C ALA A 309 3.13 -10.30 -21.52
N SER A 310 2.87 -10.79 -20.30
CA SER A 310 2.77 -12.22 -19.98
C SER A 310 1.66 -12.94 -20.76
N VAL A 311 0.58 -12.23 -21.12
CA VAL A 311 -0.53 -12.76 -21.92
C VAL A 311 -0.53 -12.28 -23.38
N ASN A 312 0.61 -11.71 -23.87
CA ASN A 312 0.80 -11.17 -25.21
C ASN A 312 -0.18 -10.03 -25.57
N ASN A 313 -0.58 -9.27 -24.59
CA ASN A 313 -1.46 -8.11 -24.75
C ASN A 313 -0.71 -6.78 -24.57
N HIS A 314 0.63 -6.78 -24.74
CA HIS A 314 1.43 -5.56 -24.70
C HIS A 314 1.91 -5.20 -26.10
N LYS A 315 1.60 -3.97 -26.57
CA LYS A 315 1.83 -3.53 -27.94
C LYS A 315 3.30 -3.61 -28.39
N HIS A 316 4.24 -3.28 -27.49
CA HIS A 316 5.65 -3.10 -27.84
C HIS A 316 6.57 -4.21 -27.30
N ALA A 317 6.21 -4.91 -26.24
CA ALA A 317 7.06 -5.88 -25.56
C ALA A 317 6.43 -7.29 -25.53
N PRO A 318 6.39 -8.01 -26.66
CA PRO A 318 5.99 -9.41 -26.64
C PRO A 318 7.10 -10.23 -25.98
N ILE A 319 6.74 -11.07 -25.02
CA ILE A 319 7.63 -12.06 -24.42
C ILE A 319 7.55 -13.34 -25.24
N SER A 320 8.70 -13.90 -25.59
CA SER A 320 8.84 -15.03 -26.48
C SER A 320 9.87 -16.03 -25.95
N GLU A 321 9.91 -17.20 -26.54
CA GLU A 321 10.92 -18.22 -26.26
C GLU A 321 12.36 -17.63 -26.34
N GLY A 322 13.19 -18.00 -25.35
CA GLY A 322 14.54 -17.53 -25.20
C GLY A 322 14.70 -16.18 -24.49
N ASP A 323 13.59 -15.47 -24.16
CA ASP A 323 13.68 -14.29 -23.29
C ASP A 323 13.87 -14.72 -21.82
N THR A 324 14.59 -13.89 -21.06
CA THR A 324 14.75 -14.05 -19.62
C THR A 324 13.92 -12.98 -18.90
N VAL A 325 13.10 -13.36 -17.94
CA VAL A 325 12.28 -12.45 -17.12
C VAL A 325 12.67 -12.60 -15.66
N VAL A 326 13.17 -11.52 -15.08
CA VAL A 326 13.61 -11.45 -13.69
C VAL A 326 12.59 -10.68 -12.87
N LEU A 327 11.99 -11.31 -11.87
CA LEU A 327 11.11 -10.66 -10.89
C LEU A 327 11.96 -10.23 -9.68
N SER A 328 12.45 -9.00 -9.72
CA SER A 328 13.34 -8.42 -8.72
C SER A 328 12.55 -7.63 -7.67
N SER A 329 11.58 -8.30 -7.06
CA SER A 329 10.72 -7.74 -6.02
C SER A 329 10.24 -8.82 -5.06
N ARG A 330 9.89 -8.41 -3.83
CA ARG A 330 9.19 -9.29 -2.89
C ARG A 330 7.71 -9.39 -3.29
N ILE A 331 7.13 -10.55 -3.09
CA ILE A 331 5.67 -10.74 -3.18
C ILE A 331 5.03 -10.06 -1.97
N ILE A 332 4.12 -9.12 -2.22
CA ILE A 332 3.30 -8.52 -1.17
C ILE A 332 2.21 -9.54 -0.80
N PRO A 333 2.00 -9.81 0.51
CA PRO A 333 0.94 -10.72 0.96
C PRO A 333 -0.42 -10.38 0.34
N GLY A 334 -1.12 -11.41 -0.18
CA GLY A 334 -2.38 -11.26 -0.92
C GLY A 334 -2.24 -11.31 -2.43
N ASN A 335 -1.06 -11.00 -2.99
CA ASN A 335 -0.82 -10.99 -4.45
C ASN A 335 -0.29 -12.33 -4.99
N GLU A 336 -0.05 -13.32 -4.14
CA GLU A 336 0.61 -14.59 -4.51
C GLU A 336 -0.07 -15.27 -5.69
N LYS A 337 -1.41 -15.38 -5.67
CA LYS A 337 -2.19 -16.05 -6.73
C LYS A 337 -2.04 -15.35 -8.08
N ALA A 338 -2.06 -14.02 -8.09
CA ALA A 338 -1.94 -13.23 -9.31
C ALA A 338 -0.51 -13.35 -9.88
N ILE A 339 0.50 -13.25 -9.02
CA ILE A 339 1.91 -13.34 -9.41
C ILE A 339 2.24 -14.73 -9.95
N TYR A 340 1.86 -15.81 -9.26
CA TYR A 340 2.10 -17.16 -9.77
C TYR A 340 1.33 -17.47 -11.07
N ARG A 341 0.15 -16.89 -11.25
CA ARG A 341 -0.58 -16.97 -12.53
C ARG A 341 0.21 -16.28 -13.65
N MET A 342 0.72 -15.09 -13.40
CA MET A 342 1.57 -14.36 -14.35
C MET A 342 2.84 -15.15 -14.68
N ILE A 343 3.54 -15.70 -13.68
CA ILE A 343 4.72 -16.56 -13.85
C ILE A 343 4.38 -17.76 -14.74
N ASN A 344 3.27 -18.44 -14.50
CA ASN A 344 2.83 -19.57 -15.32
C ASN A 344 2.61 -19.17 -16.79
N HIS A 345 2.09 -17.96 -17.05
CA HIS A 345 1.95 -17.45 -18.42
C HIS A 345 3.32 -17.21 -19.08
N LEU A 346 4.30 -16.71 -18.32
CA LEU A 346 5.67 -16.51 -18.81
C LEU A 346 6.33 -17.85 -19.20
N PHE A 347 6.23 -18.87 -18.35
CA PHE A 347 6.71 -20.23 -18.66
C PHE A 347 6.04 -20.83 -19.91
N LYS A 348 4.73 -20.65 -20.06
CA LYS A 348 3.99 -21.11 -21.26
C LYS A 348 4.47 -20.46 -22.54
N ARG A 349 5.16 -19.30 -22.47
CA ARG A 349 5.76 -18.61 -23.61
C ARG A 349 7.18 -19.05 -23.90
N GLY A 350 7.74 -19.99 -23.12
CA GLY A 350 9.11 -20.44 -23.26
C GLY A 350 10.15 -19.46 -22.69
N ALA A 351 9.73 -18.48 -21.87
CA ALA A 351 10.65 -17.59 -21.19
C ALA A 351 11.32 -18.29 -20.02
N GLN A 352 12.60 -17.99 -19.80
CA GLN A 352 13.29 -18.31 -18.56
C GLN A 352 12.83 -17.31 -17.48
N VAL A 353 12.26 -17.78 -16.38
CA VAL A 353 11.76 -16.91 -15.30
C VAL A 353 12.60 -17.09 -14.04
N VAL A 354 13.13 -15.98 -13.55
CA VAL A 354 13.93 -15.92 -12.31
C VAL A 354 13.15 -15.09 -11.28
N TYR A 355 12.66 -15.73 -10.23
CA TYR A 355 11.80 -15.11 -9.22
C TYR A 355 12.07 -15.57 -7.79
N ASP A 356 13.02 -16.47 -7.61
CA ASP A 356 13.35 -17.01 -6.30
C ASP A 356 14.23 -16.02 -5.53
N THR A 357 13.76 -15.66 -4.32
CA THR A 357 14.48 -14.78 -3.41
C THR A 357 15.37 -15.53 -2.43
N ASP A 358 15.26 -16.86 -2.34
CA ASP A 358 16.07 -17.70 -1.43
C ASP A 358 17.39 -18.14 -2.07
N SER A 359 17.57 -17.89 -3.37
CA SER A 359 18.86 -18.12 -4.04
C SER A 359 19.91 -17.09 -3.62
N TYR A 360 21.17 -17.52 -3.53
CA TYR A 360 22.31 -16.63 -3.30
C TYR A 360 23.25 -16.65 -4.51
N PRO A 361 23.67 -15.52 -5.07
CA PRO A 361 23.22 -14.14 -4.77
C PRO A 361 21.73 -13.92 -5.03
N PRO A 362 21.03 -13.07 -4.23
CA PRO A 362 19.60 -12.85 -4.36
C PRO A 362 19.24 -11.93 -5.53
N VAL A 363 18.08 -12.12 -6.15
CA VAL A 363 17.53 -11.17 -7.15
C VAL A 363 16.85 -9.95 -6.51
N HIS A 364 16.57 -10.03 -5.22
CA HIS A 364 15.92 -8.97 -4.46
C HIS A 364 16.37 -8.98 -3.00
N VAL A 365 16.54 -7.80 -2.42
CA VAL A 365 16.76 -7.60 -0.98
C VAL A 365 15.71 -6.65 -0.42
N SER A 366 15.35 -6.84 0.84
CA SER A 366 14.37 -6.00 1.52
C SER A 366 14.90 -4.57 1.72
N GLY A 367 13.99 -3.60 1.76
CA GLY A 367 14.28 -2.23 2.19
C GLY A 367 14.22 -2.03 3.71
N HIS A 368 13.76 -3.04 4.47
CA HIS A 368 13.52 -2.92 5.91
C HIS A 368 14.56 -3.66 6.73
N ALA A 369 14.86 -3.09 7.91
CA ALA A 369 15.83 -3.59 8.86
C ALA A 369 15.45 -4.96 9.44
N SER A 370 16.42 -5.86 9.59
CA SER A 370 16.33 -7.08 10.37
C SER A 370 16.72 -6.84 11.83
N GLN A 371 16.66 -7.88 12.68
CA GLN A 371 16.80 -7.72 14.13
C GLN A 371 18.10 -7.04 14.60
N GLU A 372 19.24 -7.33 13.97
CA GLU A 372 20.51 -6.76 14.43
C GLU A 372 20.64 -5.26 14.10
N GLU A 373 20.05 -4.83 12.99
CA GLU A 373 19.96 -3.41 12.62
C GLU A 373 19.03 -2.65 13.56
N MET A 374 17.87 -3.23 13.89
CA MET A 374 16.94 -2.67 14.88
C MET A 374 17.60 -2.53 16.25
N LYS A 375 18.33 -3.57 16.72
CA LYS A 375 19.08 -3.52 17.98
C LYS A 375 20.16 -2.45 17.96
N LEU A 376 20.88 -2.32 16.85
CA LEU A 376 21.91 -1.29 16.67
C LEU A 376 21.30 0.10 16.82
N LEU A 377 20.19 0.39 16.11
CA LEU A 377 19.53 1.69 16.16
C LEU A 377 19.02 2.02 17.56
N ILE A 378 18.35 1.07 18.23
CA ILE A 378 17.84 1.26 19.60
C ILE A 378 19.01 1.54 20.56
N ASN A 379 20.16 0.85 20.41
CA ASN A 379 21.35 1.09 21.23
C ASN A 379 22.02 2.45 20.98
N LEU A 380 22.00 2.95 19.75
CA LEU A 380 22.53 4.28 19.42
C LEU A 380 21.64 5.38 20.01
N VAL A 381 20.33 5.25 19.88
CA VAL A 381 19.36 6.29 20.29
C VAL A 381 19.08 6.24 21.80
N ARG A 382 19.00 5.06 22.40
CA ARG A 382 18.67 4.85 23.83
C ARG A 382 17.46 5.66 24.30
N PRO A 383 16.28 5.51 23.64
CA PRO A 383 15.13 6.34 23.95
C PRO A 383 14.57 6.04 25.34
N ARG A 384 13.85 7.01 25.93
CA ARG A 384 13.07 6.78 27.15
C ARG A 384 11.86 5.88 26.84
N HIS A 385 11.14 6.20 25.76
CA HIS A 385 10.00 5.41 25.28
C HIS A 385 10.32 4.84 23.90
N PHE A 386 10.09 3.55 23.72
CA PHE A 386 10.22 2.87 22.45
C PHE A 386 8.83 2.41 21.99
N ILE A 387 8.44 2.81 20.79
CA ILE A 387 7.13 2.53 20.20
C ILE A 387 7.35 1.90 18.83
N PRO A 388 7.10 0.58 18.68
CA PRO A 388 7.09 -0.06 17.38
C PRO A 388 5.98 0.52 16.50
N VAL A 389 6.30 0.82 15.24
CA VAL A 389 5.35 1.27 14.22
C VAL A 389 5.51 0.44 12.96
N HIS A 390 4.63 0.60 11.97
CA HIS A 390 4.71 -0.01 10.65
C HIS A 390 4.78 -1.54 10.70
N GLY A 391 3.64 -2.18 10.91
CA GLY A 391 3.50 -3.64 10.92
C GLY A 391 2.26 -4.15 11.63
N GLU A 392 1.96 -5.41 11.44
CA GLU A 392 0.89 -6.10 12.15
C GLU A 392 1.16 -6.14 13.66
N PHE A 393 0.12 -6.27 14.47
CA PHE A 393 0.22 -6.32 15.93
C PHE A 393 1.24 -7.36 16.43
N ARG A 394 1.38 -8.48 15.72
CA ARG A 394 2.39 -9.51 15.98
C ARG A 394 3.81 -8.93 15.88
N GLN A 395 4.09 -8.17 14.83
CA GLN A 395 5.40 -7.56 14.59
C GLN A 395 5.69 -6.46 15.61
N LEU A 396 4.71 -5.59 15.89
CA LEU A 396 4.84 -4.57 16.93
C LEU A 396 5.17 -5.20 18.30
N SER A 397 4.47 -6.29 18.65
CA SER A 397 4.72 -7.03 19.89
C SER A 397 6.10 -7.67 19.95
N LEU A 398 6.58 -8.24 18.85
CA LEU A 398 7.92 -8.82 18.74
C LEU A 398 9.00 -7.73 18.85
N HIS A 399 8.80 -6.57 18.23
CA HIS A 399 9.77 -5.46 18.28
C HIS A 399 9.86 -4.85 19.68
N ALA A 400 8.72 -4.69 20.37
CA ALA A 400 8.73 -4.28 21.78
C ALA A 400 9.48 -5.28 22.68
N ARG A 401 9.32 -6.61 22.44
CA ARG A 401 10.10 -7.65 23.14
C ARG A 401 11.59 -7.54 22.81
N LEU A 402 11.95 -7.31 21.55
CA LEU A 402 13.33 -7.11 21.12
C LEU A 402 13.96 -5.95 21.87
N ALA A 403 13.28 -4.79 21.92
CA ALA A 403 13.75 -3.62 22.65
C ALA A 403 13.96 -3.91 24.15
N ARG A 404 13.01 -4.57 24.81
CA ARG A 404 13.14 -4.96 26.24
C ARG A 404 14.31 -5.93 26.46
N SER A 405 14.61 -6.81 25.52
CA SER A 405 15.70 -7.79 25.62
C SER A 405 17.08 -7.14 25.68
N LEU A 406 17.23 -5.91 25.19
CA LEU A 406 18.49 -5.14 25.22
C LEU A 406 18.85 -4.64 26.62
N ARG A 407 17.90 -4.64 27.57
CA ARG A 407 18.09 -4.21 28.96
C ARG A 407 18.72 -2.81 29.08
N ILE A 408 18.38 -1.91 28.17
CA ILE A 408 18.84 -0.53 28.22
C ILE A 408 18.21 0.16 29.45
N PRO A 409 19.01 0.79 30.33
CA PRO A 409 18.48 1.45 31.52
C PRO A 409 17.42 2.50 31.16
N ASN A 410 16.31 2.47 31.91
CA ASN A 410 15.19 3.40 31.80
C ASN A 410 14.39 3.32 30.48
N LEU A 411 14.69 2.45 29.54
CA LEU A 411 13.89 2.24 28.33
C LEU A 411 12.57 1.55 28.70
N GLN A 412 11.47 2.13 28.25
CA GLN A 412 10.12 1.56 28.33
C GLN A 412 9.60 1.30 26.92
N ALA A 413 9.31 0.05 26.59
CA ALA A 413 8.76 -0.31 25.29
C ALA A 413 7.24 -0.51 25.37
N HIS A 414 6.51 0.19 24.52
CA HIS A 414 5.05 0.23 24.49
C HIS A 414 4.54 -0.25 23.13
N VAL A 415 3.53 -1.09 23.11
CA VAL A 415 2.76 -1.42 21.90
C VAL A 415 1.52 -0.56 21.93
N ALA A 416 1.33 0.24 20.92
CA ALA A 416 0.17 1.12 20.75
C ALA A 416 -0.74 0.58 19.64
N GLU A 417 -1.98 1.04 19.64
CA GLU A 417 -2.98 0.76 18.61
C GLU A 417 -3.47 2.08 18.00
N ASP A 418 -3.98 2.01 16.77
CA ASP A 418 -4.54 3.19 16.11
C ASP A 418 -5.68 3.78 16.93
N GLY A 419 -5.73 5.11 17.00
CA GLY A 419 -6.69 5.87 17.79
C GLY A 419 -6.31 6.12 19.24
N GLU A 420 -5.28 5.50 19.79
CA GLU A 420 -4.85 5.79 21.17
C GLU A 420 -4.17 7.17 21.27
N ILE A 421 -4.55 7.98 22.23
CA ILE A 421 -3.85 9.23 22.56
C ILE A 421 -2.85 8.92 23.67
N LEU A 422 -1.57 8.88 23.30
CA LEU A 422 -0.45 8.57 24.20
C LEU A 422 0.20 9.89 24.63
N GLU A 423 0.10 10.20 25.92
CA GLU A 423 0.71 11.39 26.49
C GLU A 423 1.95 11.02 27.28
N MET A 424 3.09 11.66 27.02
CA MET A 424 4.37 11.28 27.58
C MET A 424 5.25 12.44 28.02
N ASP A 425 6.12 12.13 28.98
CA ASP A 425 7.23 12.96 29.44
C ASP A 425 8.40 12.10 29.92
N GLN A 426 9.38 12.70 30.58
CA GLN A 426 10.54 11.98 31.15
C GLN A 426 10.16 11.01 32.27
N ASN A 427 8.99 11.15 32.88
CA ASN A 427 8.56 10.32 34.02
C ASN A 427 7.79 9.08 33.56
N GLY A 428 7.01 9.20 32.50
CA GLY A 428 6.19 8.08 32.03
C GLY A 428 5.39 8.39 30.77
N MET A 429 4.57 7.43 30.37
CA MET A 429 3.62 7.52 29.27
C MET A 429 2.28 6.99 29.73
N ASP A 430 1.22 7.74 29.49
CA ASP A 430 -0.16 7.42 29.83
C ASP A 430 -1.05 7.41 28.59
N ARG A 431 -2.03 6.52 28.55
CA ARG A 431 -3.15 6.58 27.59
C ARG A 431 -4.20 7.51 28.16
N VAL A 432 -4.39 8.67 27.53
CA VAL A 432 -5.27 9.73 28.07
C VAL A 432 -6.60 9.86 27.33
N GLY A 433 -6.78 9.14 26.23
CA GLY A 433 -8.01 9.18 25.45
C GLY A 433 -7.92 8.36 24.18
N THR A 434 -8.93 8.55 23.33
CA THR A 434 -9.01 7.95 21.99
C THR A 434 -9.38 9.01 20.96
N ALA A 435 -8.80 8.92 19.78
CA ALA A 435 -9.16 9.68 18.58
C ALA A 435 -9.99 8.78 17.64
N PRO A 436 -10.95 9.34 16.89
CA PRO A 436 -11.57 8.58 15.81
C PRO A 436 -10.51 8.18 14.79
N THR A 437 -10.56 6.92 14.38
CA THR A 437 -9.71 6.30 13.37
C THR A 437 -10.51 5.28 12.60
N GLY A 438 -10.06 4.92 11.42
CA GLY A 438 -10.73 3.91 10.62
C GLY A 438 -10.27 3.92 9.17
N ARG A 439 -10.96 3.15 8.37
CA ARG A 439 -10.69 2.98 6.94
C ARG A 439 -11.78 3.68 6.15
N VAL A 440 -11.40 4.63 5.32
CA VAL A 440 -12.29 5.27 4.36
C VAL A 440 -12.05 4.64 2.99
N PHE A 441 -13.10 4.08 2.40
CA PHE A 441 -13.04 3.36 1.13
C PHE A 441 -13.33 4.33 -0.02
N ILE A 442 -12.41 4.39 -1.00
CA ILE A 442 -12.49 5.31 -2.13
C ILE A 442 -12.69 4.53 -3.43
N ASP A 443 -13.68 4.94 -4.20
CA ASP A 443 -13.83 4.61 -5.62
C ASP A 443 -13.16 5.73 -6.43
N SER A 444 -11.96 5.50 -6.94
CA SER A 444 -11.17 6.51 -7.65
C SER A 444 -11.78 6.91 -9.00
N GLY A 445 -12.72 6.13 -9.53
CA GLY A 445 -13.47 6.46 -10.75
C GLY A 445 -14.42 7.63 -10.57
N SER A 446 -15.02 7.78 -9.38
CA SER A 446 -15.89 8.90 -9.01
C SER A 446 -15.24 9.87 -8.03
N MET A 447 -14.11 9.51 -7.45
CA MET A 447 -13.46 10.22 -6.32
C MET A 447 -14.36 10.33 -5.07
N ASP A 448 -15.38 9.49 -5.01
CA ASP A 448 -16.35 9.53 -3.93
C ASP A 448 -15.95 8.55 -2.81
N GLU A 449 -16.19 8.98 -1.59
CA GLU A 449 -16.15 8.12 -0.42
C GLU A 449 -17.28 7.10 -0.49
N VAL A 450 -16.95 5.82 -0.38
CA VAL A 450 -17.95 4.76 -0.25
C VAL A 450 -18.28 4.60 1.24
N ALA A 451 -19.01 5.57 1.77
CA ALA A 451 -19.24 5.74 3.21
C ALA A 451 -20.24 4.76 3.83
N GLU A 452 -20.97 3.98 3.04
CA GLU A 452 -22.02 3.13 3.59
C GLU A 452 -21.52 1.70 3.83
N ASP A 453 -21.49 1.27 5.09
CA ASP A 453 -21.29 -0.13 5.49
C ASP A 453 -22.14 -1.13 4.68
N VAL A 454 -23.30 -0.68 4.21
CA VAL A 454 -24.22 -1.46 3.37
C VAL A 454 -23.61 -1.73 2.00
N ILE A 455 -23.03 -0.71 1.34
CA ILE A 455 -22.43 -0.86 0.00
C ILE A 455 -21.22 -1.77 0.06
N VAL A 456 -20.32 -1.58 1.03
CA VAL A 456 -19.13 -2.42 1.23
C VAL A 456 -19.54 -3.86 1.54
N ARG A 457 -20.53 -4.05 2.40
CA ARG A 457 -21.06 -5.37 2.73
C ARG A 457 -21.71 -6.08 1.54
N ASP A 458 -22.50 -5.35 0.75
CA ASP A 458 -23.18 -5.90 -0.42
C ASP A 458 -22.15 -6.24 -1.52
N ARG A 459 -21.10 -5.45 -1.71
CA ARG A 459 -19.98 -5.76 -2.61
C ARG A 459 -19.21 -7.00 -2.17
N ARG A 460 -18.96 -7.18 -0.87
CA ARG A 460 -18.34 -8.40 -0.33
C ARG A 460 -19.22 -9.63 -0.58
N HIS A 461 -20.51 -9.57 -0.28
CA HIS A 461 -21.44 -10.67 -0.57
C HIS A 461 -21.51 -11.00 -2.06
N LEU A 462 -21.47 -9.99 -2.93
CA LEU A 462 -21.44 -10.20 -4.37
C LEU A 462 -20.17 -10.93 -4.82
N ALA A 463 -19.03 -10.61 -4.23
CA ALA A 463 -17.74 -11.23 -4.55
C ALA A 463 -17.63 -12.67 -4.04
N GLU A 464 -18.11 -12.94 -2.82
CA GLU A 464 -17.99 -14.27 -2.16
C GLU A 464 -19.09 -15.25 -2.59
N ASP A 465 -20.34 -14.80 -2.59
CA ASP A 465 -21.52 -15.65 -2.65
C ASP A 465 -22.38 -15.45 -3.92
N GLY A 466 -22.05 -14.43 -4.73
CA GLY A 466 -22.74 -14.15 -5.97
C GLY A 466 -24.09 -13.44 -5.80
N ILE A 467 -24.88 -13.39 -6.89
CA ILE A 467 -26.16 -12.69 -6.96
C ILE A 467 -27.30 -13.62 -7.34
N VAL A 468 -28.47 -13.33 -6.77
CA VAL A 468 -29.74 -13.98 -7.09
C VAL A 468 -30.80 -12.93 -7.38
N LEU A 469 -31.37 -12.95 -8.61
CA LEU A 469 -32.39 -12.02 -9.08
C LEU A 469 -33.72 -12.78 -9.27
N PRO A 470 -34.64 -12.75 -8.31
CA PRO A 470 -36.00 -13.20 -8.56
C PRO A 470 -36.79 -12.14 -9.35
N ILE A 471 -37.26 -12.50 -10.53
CA ILE A 471 -38.03 -11.65 -11.43
C ILE A 471 -39.45 -12.13 -11.45
N LEU A 472 -40.40 -11.26 -11.16
CA LEU A 472 -41.83 -11.59 -11.10
C LEU A 472 -42.69 -10.51 -11.74
N ALA A 473 -43.73 -10.94 -12.50
CA ALA A 473 -44.75 -10.07 -13.05
C ALA A 473 -45.96 -10.09 -12.13
N ILE A 474 -46.41 -8.93 -11.69
CA ILE A 474 -47.56 -8.78 -10.79
C ILE A 474 -48.63 -7.92 -11.49
N ASN A 475 -49.85 -8.42 -11.47
CA ASN A 475 -51.01 -7.65 -11.97
C ASN A 475 -51.32 -6.47 -11.03
N LYS A 476 -51.23 -5.26 -11.57
CA LYS A 476 -51.43 -4.02 -10.80
C LYS A 476 -52.77 -3.91 -10.12
N ALA A 477 -53.83 -4.45 -10.76
CA ALA A 477 -55.21 -4.32 -10.26
C ALA A 477 -55.52 -5.37 -9.17
N THR A 478 -54.90 -6.56 -9.23
CA THR A 478 -55.24 -7.68 -8.34
C THR A 478 -54.15 -8.00 -7.32
N GLY A 479 -52.94 -7.45 -7.46
CA GLY A 479 -51.78 -7.76 -6.62
C GLY A 479 -51.25 -9.20 -6.75
N ARG A 480 -51.76 -9.97 -7.74
CA ARG A 480 -51.40 -11.39 -7.91
C ARG A 480 -50.29 -11.58 -8.94
N ILE A 481 -49.43 -12.57 -8.68
CA ILE A 481 -48.40 -13.02 -9.62
C ILE A 481 -49.08 -13.57 -10.87
N GLN A 482 -48.70 -13.07 -12.05
CA GLN A 482 -49.28 -13.54 -13.33
C GLN A 482 -48.62 -14.81 -13.86
N ASN A 483 -47.29 -14.88 -13.77
CA ASN A 483 -46.50 -16.02 -14.25
C ASN A 483 -45.57 -16.55 -13.15
N ALA A 484 -45.11 -17.78 -13.27
CA ALA A 484 -44.13 -18.32 -12.34
C ALA A 484 -42.89 -17.41 -12.30
N PRO A 485 -42.39 -17.07 -11.10
CA PRO A 485 -41.16 -16.24 -10.98
C PRO A 485 -39.99 -16.86 -11.68
N GLU A 486 -39.20 -16.08 -12.40
CA GLU A 486 -37.91 -16.48 -12.92
C GLU A 486 -36.84 -16.14 -11.90
N ILE A 487 -35.86 -17.05 -11.70
CA ILE A 487 -34.70 -16.79 -10.83
C ILE A 487 -33.44 -16.88 -11.66
N VAL A 488 -32.80 -15.74 -11.85
CA VAL A 488 -31.49 -15.62 -12.51
C VAL A 488 -30.40 -15.58 -11.45
N THR A 489 -29.34 -16.34 -11.64
CA THR A 489 -28.20 -16.37 -10.71
C THR A 489 -26.88 -16.17 -11.45
N SER A 490 -25.93 -15.47 -10.79
CA SER A 490 -24.56 -15.36 -11.28
C SER A 490 -23.60 -15.49 -10.11
N GLY A 491 -22.56 -16.37 -10.25
CA GLY A 491 -21.56 -16.60 -9.22
C GLY A 491 -22.04 -17.33 -7.97
N PHE A 492 -23.33 -17.76 -7.90
CA PHE A 492 -23.92 -18.35 -6.70
C PHE A 492 -23.79 -19.87 -6.65
N VAL A 493 -24.35 -20.57 -7.63
CA VAL A 493 -24.38 -22.06 -7.68
C VAL A 493 -23.95 -22.57 -9.05
N SER A 494 -23.39 -23.79 -9.08
CA SER A 494 -23.09 -24.45 -10.34
C SER A 494 -24.37 -24.93 -11.04
N PRO A 495 -24.40 -25.01 -12.37
CA PRO A 495 -25.58 -25.50 -13.13
C PRO A 495 -26.09 -26.87 -12.67
N ILE A 496 -25.20 -27.74 -12.19
CA ILE A 496 -25.52 -29.11 -11.76
C ILE A 496 -26.35 -29.12 -10.46
N LEU A 497 -26.16 -28.18 -9.58
CA LEU A 497 -26.87 -28.06 -8.29
C LEU A 497 -28.07 -27.12 -8.37
N ALA A 498 -28.24 -26.45 -9.50
CA ALA A 498 -29.19 -25.34 -9.62
C ALA A 498 -30.67 -25.79 -9.67
N ASP A 499 -30.99 -26.89 -10.38
CA ASP A 499 -32.38 -27.21 -10.77
C ASP A 499 -33.33 -27.39 -9.57
N GLY A 500 -32.98 -28.24 -8.61
CA GLY A 500 -33.81 -28.50 -7.43
C GLY A 500 -33.84 -27.28 -6.46
N LEU A 501 -32.70 -26.64 -6.26
CA LEU A 501 -32.55 -25.47 -5.38
C LEU A 501 -33.38 -24.28 -5.91
N LEU A 502 -33.26 -23.98 -7.21
CA LEU A 502 -33.96 -22.86 -7.84
C LEU A 502 -35.46 -23.12 -8.02
N ALA A 503 -35.88 -24.40 -8.21
CA ALA A 503 -37.30 -24.76 -8.23
C ALA A 503 -37.96 -24.40 -6.88
N ARG A 504 -37.38 -24.82 -5.77
CA ARG A 504 -37.91 -24.50 -4.44
C ARG A 504 -37.76 -22.99 -4.11
N ALA A 505 -36.70 -22.34 -4.58
CA ALA A 505 -36.55 -20.89 -4.44
C ALA A 505 -37.70 -20.11 -5.12
N ARG A 506 -38.19 -20.55 -6.30
CA ARG A 506 -39.39 -19.98 -6.95
C ARG A 506 -40.61 -20.13 -6.07
N GLU A 507 -40.82 -21.29 -5.46
CA GLU A 507 -41.94 -21.50 -4.53
C GLU A 507 -41.86 -20.58 -3.33
N VAL A 508 -40.68 -20.38 -2.73
CA VAL A 508 -40.45 -19.42 -1.62
C VAL A 508 -40.86 -18.00 -2.04
N VAL A 509 -40.50 -17.58 -3.26
CA VAL A 509 -40.90 -16.26 -3.78
C VAL A 509 -42.42 -16.14 -3.88
N VAL A 510 -43.10 -17.17 -4.41
CA VAL A 510 -44.56 -17.20 -4.52
C VAL A 510 -45.22 -17.18 -3.13
N GLU A 511 -44.72 -18.00 -2.18
CA GLU A 511 -45.20 -18.03 -0.80
C GLU A 511 -44.99 -16.67 -0.11
N SER A 512 -43.86 -16.00 -0.34
CA SER A 512 -43.58 -14.68 0.23
C SER A 512 -44.59 -13.61 -0.23
N VAL A 513 -44.98 -13.63 -1.51
CA VAL A 513 -46.02 -12.70 -2.04
C VAL A 513 -47.41 -13.09 -1.56
N ALA A 514 -47.77 -14.39 -1.56
CA ALA A 514 -49.06 -14.88 -1.14
C ALA A 514 -49.37 -14.61 0.36
N ASN A 515 -48.33 -14.61 1.18
CA ASN A 515 -48.42 -14.38 2.63
C ASN A 515 -48.25 -12.89 3.00
N ALA A 516 -48.22 -11.98 2.02
CA ALA A 516 -48.18 -10.55 2.28
C ALA A 516 -49.50 -10.08 2.91
N GLY A 517 -49.43 -9.34 4.00
CA GLY A 517 -50.63 -8.77 4.67
C GLY A 517 -51.33 -7.68 3.84
N PRO A 518 -52.56 -7.29 4.21
CA PRO A 518 -53.30 -6.25 3.48
C PRO A 518 -52.58 -4.91 3.37
N GLU A 519 -51.75 -4.56 4.35
CA GLU A 519 -50.94 -3.34 4.38
C GLU A 519 -49.69 -3.44 3.51
N GLU A 520 -49.12 -4.66 3.34
CA GLU A 520 -47.93 -4.92 2.52
C GLU A 520 -48.29 -5.08 1.03
N SER A 521 -49.48 -5.61 0.71
CA SER A 521 -49.89 -5.95 -0.66
C SER A 521 -50.05 -4.73 -1.60
N GLY A 522 -50.06 -3.52 -1.06
CA GLY A 522 -50.13 -2.26 -1.80
C GLY A 522 -48.74 -1.55 -1.94
N ASP A 523 -47.71 -2.04 -1.28
CA ASP A 523 -46.38 -1.43 -1.28
C ASP A 523 -45.33 -2.42 -1.80
N TRP A 524 -44.87 -2.17 -3.03
CA TRP A 524 -43.87 -3.01 -3.69
C TRP A 524 -42.51 -3.02 -2.97
N SER A 525 -42.19 -1.99 -2.21
CA SER A 525 -40.94 -1.92 -1.44
C SER A 525 -40.97 -2.93 -0.30
N LEU A 526 -42.10 -3.06 0.39
CA LEU A 526 -42.29 -4.03 1.46
C LEU A 526 -42.31 -5.47 0.92
N ILE A 527 -42.94 -5.70 -0.24
CA ILE A 527 -42.93 -7.03 -0.91
C ILE A 527 -41.49 -7.41 -1.33
N LYS A 528 -40.71 -6.50 -1.92
CA LYS A 528 -39.32 -6.74 -2.26
C LYS A 528 -38.50 -7.11 -1.04
N GLU A 529 -38.66 -6.38 0.07
CA GLU A 529 -37.91 -6.66 1.30
C GLU A 529 -38.31 -8.01 1.91
N ARG A 530 -39.56 -8.38 1.85
CA ARG A 530 -40.05 -9.69 2.30
C ARG A 530 -39.45 -10.81 1.45
N ILE A 531 -39.51 -10.73 0.12
CA ILE A 531 -38.90 -11.69 -0.79
C ILE A 531 -37.40 -11.79 -0.51
N ARG A 532 -36.71 -10.66 -0.36
CA ARG A 532 -35.28 -10.63 -0.04
C ARG A 532 -34.95 -11.39 1.24
N ARG A 533 -35.69 -11.13 2.31
CA ARG A 533 -35.50 -11.78 3.61
C ARG A 533 -35.76 -13.29 3.55
N ASP A 534 -36.90 -13.68 3.00
CA ASP A 534 -37.35 -15.09 3.01
C ASP A 534 -36.50 -15.95 2.08
N LEU A 535 -36.17 -15.43 0.89
CA LEU A 535 -35.30 -16.10 -0.06
C LEU A 535 -33.86 -16.23 0.45
N ARG A 536 -33.30 -15.16 1.07
CA ARG A 536 -31.97 -15.19 1.68
C ARG A 536 -31.90 -16.26 2.78
N LYS A 537 -32.91 -16.33 3.65
CA LYS A 537 -32.99 -17.33 4.72
C LYS A 537 -33.01 -18.76 4.14
N TYR A 538 -33.81 -18.99 3.10
CA TYR A 538 -33.87 -20.28 2.42
C TYR A 538 -32.52 -20.66 1.79
N LEU A 539 -31.95 -19.78 0.99
CA LEU A 539 -30.69 -20.02 0.30
C LEU A 539 -29.54 -20.27 1.27
N GLN A 540 -29.45 -19.51 2.35
CA GLN A 540 -28.46 -19.69 3.39
C GLN A 540 -28.60 -21.07 4.08
N ALA A 541 -29.82 -21.49 4.38
CA ALA A 541 -30.06 -22.79 5.01
C ALA A 541 -29.68 -23.97 4.09
N GLN A 542 -29.79 -23.83 2.76
CA GLN A 542 -29.51 -24.89 1.80
C GLN A 542 -28.05 -24.91 1.34
N THR A 543 -27.36 -23.77 1.32
CA THR A 543 -26.03 -23.66 0.68
C THR A 543 -24.93 -23.14 1.61
N ASN A 544 -25.30 -22.70 2.80
CA ASN A 544 -24.43 -21.95 3.73
C ASN A 544 -23.83 -20.66 3.13
N LYS A 545 -24.39 -20.15 2.02
CA LYS A 545 -24.00 -18.93 1.33
C LYS A 545 -25.03 -17.83 1.55
N ARG A 546 -24.60 -16.58 1.46
CA ARG A 546 -25.42 -15.36 1.64
C ARG A 546 -25.40 -14.48 0.39
N PRO A 547 -25.93 -14.96 -0.76
CA PRO A 547 -25.86 -14.17 -2.00
C PRO A 547 -26.62 -12.85 -1.87
N LEU A 548 -26.22 -11.88 -2.69
CA LEU A 548 -26.98 -10.65 -2.84
C LEU A 548 -28.32 -10.95 -3.54
N VAL A 549 -29.43 -10.78 -2.85
CA VAL A 549 -30.78 -11.04 -3.40
C VAL A 549 -31.41 -9.71 -3.79
N LEU A 550 -31.68 -9.53 -5.10
CA LEU A 550 -32.29 -8.33 -5.68
C LEU A 550 -33.63 -8.63 -6.38
N PRO A 551 -34.77 -8.53 -5.70
CA PRO A 551 -36.09 -8.79 -6.32
C PRO A 551 -36.46 -7.71 -7.35
N VAL A 552 -36.80 -8.16 -8.56
CA VAL A 552 -37.33 -7.33 -9.66
C VAL A 552 -38.82 -7.61 -9.82
N ILE A 553 -39.66 -6.59 -9.61
CA ILE A 553 -41.11 -6.67 -9.80
C ILE A 553 -41.45 -5.85 -11.04
N LEU A 554 -42.11 -6.50 -11.99
CA LEU A 554 -42.66 -5.89 -13.20
C LEU A 554 -44.18 -5.72 -13.00
N GLU A 555 -44.70 -4.51 -13.11
CA GLU A 555 -46.12 -4.24 -13.11
C GLU A 555 -46.71 -4.50 -14.51
N VAL A 556 -47.73 -5.32 -14.60
CA VAL A 556 -48.40 -5.67 -15.84
C VAL A 556 -49.92 -5.61 -15.68
#